data_d2407399255e786443e084256d52ea92
#
_entry.id   d2407399255e786443e084256d52ea92
#
_cell.length_a   1.000
_cell.length_b   1.000
_cell.length_c   1.000
_cell.angle_alpha   90.00
_cell.angle_beta   90.00
_cell.angle_gamma   90.00
#
_symmetry.space_group_name_H-M   'P 1'
#
loop_
_entity.id
_entity.type
_entity.pdbx_description
1 polymer ?
#
loop_
_entity_poly.entity_id
_entity_poly.type
_entity_poly.pdbx_seq_one_letter_code
_entity_poly.pdbx_strand_id
1 'polypeptide(L)'
;SDMPFSEKLKKLREENHYTQKYVAKHLNVARSTIAGYETKNRQPSHEKLTILAELFHVSVDYLLDDDISEITLSDKSTAQKSEHYLLTHFHRLSNSSKKELLNFLQYLEQRDESTRSKSAL
;
A
#
# COMPACT_ATOMS: atom_id res chain seq x y z
N SER A 1 8.35 -1.89 -14.05
CA SER A 1 7.07 -1.57 -14.15
C SER A 1 6.69 -0.23 -13.56
N ASP A 2 6.62 0.69 -14.43
CA ASP A 2 6.40 2.05 -14.07
C ASP A 2 4.94 2.38 -14.15
N MET A 3 4.25 2.22 -13.03
CA MET A 3 2.88 2.66 -12.96
C MET A 3 2.88 4.12 -12.51
N PRO A 4 2.49 5.06 -13.38
CA PRO A 4 2.47 6.46 -12.97
C PRO A 4 1.44 6.70 -11.87
N PHE A 5 1.59 7.81 -11.16
CA PHE A 5 0.69 8.17 -10.08
C PHE A 5 -0.79 8.13 -10.50
N SER A 6 -1.09 8.62 -11.70
CA SER A 6 -2.47 8.67 -12.20
C SER A 6 -3.11 7.27 -12.25
N GLU A 7 -2.39 6.30 -12.78
CA GLU A 7 -2.88 4.93 -12.86
C GLU A 7 -2.96 4.28 -11.47
N LYS A 8 -1.97 4.56 -10.64
CA LYS A 8 -1.93 4.03 -9.29
C LYS A 8 -3.11 4.52 -8.47
N LEU A 9 -3.41 5.82 -8.57
CA LEU A 9 -4.57 6.41 -7.89
C LEU A 9 -5.87 5.76 -8.33
N LYS A 10 -6.05 5.64 -9.64
CA LYS A 10 -7.25 5.01 -10.18
C LYS A 10 -7.38 3.56 -9.72
N LYS A 11 -6.28 2.81 -9.75
CA LYS A 11 -6.26 1.43 -9.32
C LYS A 11 -6.63 1.29 -7.84
N LEU A 12 -6.00 2.10 -6.99
CA LEU A 12 -6.30 2.08 -5.56
C LEU A 12 -7.76 2.43 -5.29
N ARG A 13 -8.28 3.41 -6.00
CA ARG A 13 -9.67 3.82 -5.85
C ARG A 13 -10.62 2.69 -6.23
N GLU A 14 -10.38 2.07 -7.38
CA GLU A 14 -11.24 0.99 -7.86
C GLU A 14 -11.15 -0.26 -6.97
N GLU A 15 -9.95 -0.59 -6.49
CA GLU A 15 -9.77 -1.72 -5.60
C GLU A 15 -10.52 -1.54 -4.27
N ASN A 16 -10.64 -0.30 -3.82
CA ASN A 16 -11.37 0.01 -2.59
C ASN A 16 -12.85 0.31 -2.84
N HIS A 17 -13.29 0.19 -4.08
CA HIS A 17 -14.68 0.46 -4.47
C HIS A 17 -15.14 1.88 -4.16
N TYR A 18 -14.21 2.84 -4.27
CA TYR A 18 -14.51 4.25 -4.07
C TYR A 18 -14.80 4.91 -5.40
N THR A 19 -15.75 5.85 -5.38
CA THR A 19 -16.02 6.69 -6.54
C THR A 19 -15.07 7.88 -6.54
N GLN A 20 -14.92 8.53 -7.69
CA GLN A 20 -14.15 9.79 -7.76
C GLN A 20 -14.76 10.82 -6.81
N LYS A 21 -16.09 10.87 -6.73
CA LYS A 21 -16.80 11.80 -5.85
C LYS A 21 -16.47 11.54 -4.38
N TYR A 22 -16.39 10.29 -3.98
CA TYR A 22 -16.06 9.91 -2.61
C TYR A 22 -14.65 10.38 -2.23
N VAL A 23 -13.69 10.12 -3.11
CA VAL A 23 -12.30 10.53 -2.89
C VAL A 23 -12.19 12.06 -2.89
N ALA A 24 -12.90 12.72 -3.80
CA ALA A 24 -12.90 14.19 -3.87
C ALA A 24 -13.42 14.79 -2.57
N LYS A 25 -14.47 14.21 -2.01
CA LYS A 25 -15.04 14.68 -0.75
C LYS A 25 -14.03 14.56 0.39
N HIS A 26 -13.28 13.46 0.44
CA HIS A 26 -12.24 13.26 1.44
C HIS A 26 -11.11 14.29 1.33
N LEU A 27 -10.77 14.67 0.12
CA LEU A 27 -9.72 15.65 -0.12
C LEU A 27 -10.22 17.09 -0.08
N ASN A 28 -11.52 17.25 0.04
CA ASN A 28 -12.15 18.57 0.00
C ASN A 28 -11.85 19.32 -1.31
N VAL A 29 -11.98 18.60 -2.42
CA VAL A 29 -11.76 19.13 -3.77
C VAL A 29 -12.95 18.73 -4.66
N ALA A 30 -13.02 19.30 -5.85
CA ALA A 30 -14.05 18.93 -6.81
C ALA A 30 -13.76 17.56 -7.42
N ARG A 31 -14.83 16.84 -7.83
CA ARG A 31 -14.66 15.56 -8.52
C ARG A 31 -13.78 15.71 -9.77
N SER A 32 -13.91 16.82 -10.48
CA SER A 32 -13.09 17.09 -11.66
C SER A 32 -11.60 17.14 -11.33
N THR A 33 -11.25 17.52 -10.11
CA THR A 33 -9.86 17.52 -9.66
C THR A 33 -9.33 16.10 -9.58
N ILE A 34 -10.11 15.19 -9.02
CA ILE A 34 -9.72 13.77 -8.96
C ILE A 34 -9.62 13.20 -10.37
N ALA A 35 -10.58 13.49 -11.23
CA ALA A 35 -10.52 13.07 -12.63
C ALA A 35 -9.25 13.58 -13.30
N GLY A 36 -8.84 14.81 -13.02
CA GLY A 36 -7.60 15.38 -13.55
C GLY A 36 -6.36 14.63 -13.06
N TYR A 37 -6.35 14.24 -11.78
CA TYR A 37 -5.25 13.44 -11.24
C TYR A 37 -5.15 12.09 -11.94
N GLU A 38 -6.28 11.50 -12.30
CA GLU A 38 -6.31 10.16 -12.91
C GLU A 38 -6.07 10.17 -14.42
N THR A 39 -6.34 11.26 -15.10
CA THR A 39 -6.28 11.30 -16.56
C THR A 39 -5.25 12.26 -17.13
N LYS A 40 -4.90 13.31 -16.41
CA LYS A 40 -4.03 14.37 -16.93
C LYS A 40 -2.66 14.44 -16.25
N ASN A 41 -2.30 13.42 -15.50
CA ASN A 41 -1.03 13.36 -14.79
C ASN A 41 -0.76 14.58 -13.90
N ARG A 42 -1.82 15.20 -13.41
CA ARG A 42 -1.65 16.26 -12.43
C ARG A 42 -1.28 15.64 -11.11
N GLN A 43 -0.34 16.24 -10.43
CA GLN A 43 0.10 15.74 -9.15
C GLN A 43 -0.48 16.61 -8.03
N PRO A 44 -1.09 16.00 -7.00
CA PRO A 44 -1.61 16.77 -5.87
C PRO A 44 -0.48 17.40 -5.07
N SER A 45 -0.82 18.39 -4.25
CA SER A 45 0.12 18.94 -3.28
C SER A 45 0.50 17.85 -2.26
N HIS A 46 1.58 18.10 -1.53
CA HIS A 46 2.01 17.15 -0.49
C HIS A 46 0.91 16.92 0.54
N GLU A 47 0.19 17.97 0.92
CA GLU A 47 -0.93 17.88 1.85
C GLU A 47 -2.00 16.90 1.34
N LYS A 48 -2.38 17.04 0.06
CA LYS A 48 -3.39 16.15 -0.53
C LYS A 48 -2.87 14.73 -0.69
N LEU A 49 -1.59 14.58 -1.01
CA LEU A 49 -0.96 13.26 -1.07
C LEU A 49 -1.03 12.55 0.28
N THR A 50 -0.80 13.28 1.37
CA THR A 50 -0.87 12.72 2.71
C THR A 50 -2.28 12.20 3.02
N ILE A 51 -3.31 12.98 2.63
CA ILE A 51 -4.70 12.57 2.83
C ILE A 51 -5.01 11.32 2.01
N LEU A 52 -4.56 11.27 0.76
CA LEU A 52 -4.75 10.10 -0.09
C LEU A 52 -4.06 8.88 0.51
N ALA A 53 -2.84 9.05 0.99
CA ALA A 53 -2.09 7.96 1.61
C ALA A 53 -2.85 7.38 2.80
N GLU A 54 -3.39 8.25 3.64
CA GLU A 54 -4.19 7.81 4.79
C GLU A 54 -5.47 7.10 4.34
N LEU A 55 -6.14 7.64 3.33
CA LEU A 55 -7.39 7.05 2.83
C LEU A 55 -7.17 5.63 2.31
N PHE A 56 -6.07 5.41 1.60
CA PHE A 56 -5.77 4.12 0.98
C PHE A 56 -4.85 3.24 1.82
N HIS A 57 -4.46 3.68 3.01
CA HIS A 57 -3.57 2.93 3.91
C HIS A 57 -2.24 2.58 3.24
N VAL A 58 -1.68 3.55 2.55
CA VAL A 58 -0.37 3.43 1.92
C VAL A 58 0.49 4.61 2.37
N SER A 59 1.78 4.56 2.08
CA SER A 59 2.65 5.70 2.32
C SER A 59 2.61 6.66 1.15
N VAL A 60 3.01 7.91 1.40
CA VAL A 60 3.19 8.89 0.32
C VAL A 60 4.25 8.37 -0.66
N ASP A 61 5.31 7.75 -0.13
CA ASP A 61 6.36 7.18 -0.97
C ASP A 61 5.81 6.11 -1.91
N TYR A 62 4.89 5.28 -1.43
CA TYR A 62 4.24 4.28 -2.27
C TYR A 62 3.44 4.93 -3.39
N LEU A 63 2.75 6.03 -3.11
CA LEU A 63 1.96 6.73 -4.12
C LEU A 63 2.85 7.33 -5.21
N LEU A 64 4.02 7.81 -4.85
CA LEU A 64 4.92 8.48 -5.78
C LEU A 64 5.95 7.54 -6.40
N ASP A 65 6.21 6.44 -5.76
CA ASP A 65 7.23 5.48 -6.14
C ASP A 65 6.59 4.26 -6.77
N ASP A 66 7.37 3.49 -7.51
CA ASP A 66 6.70 2.57 -8.37
C ASP A 66 6.66 1.15 -7.97
N ASP A 67 7.61 0.59 -7.41
CA ASP A 67 7.59 -0.84 -7.51
C ASP A 67 8.06 -1.56 -6.27
N ILE A 68 7.19 -2.41 -5.77
CA ILE A 68 7.54 -3.30 -4.69
C ILE A 68 8.00 -4.66 -5.23
N SER A 69 7.83 -4.88 -6.54
CA SER A 69 8.17 -6.17 -7.14
C SER A 69 9.66 -6.48 -7.13
N GLU A 70 10.51 -5.47 -7.03
CA GLU A 70 11.97 -5.66 -6.98
C GLU A 70 12.53 -5.52 -5.57
N ILE A 71 11.78 -5.95 -4.58
CA ILE A 71 12.20 -5.83 -3.19
C ILE A 71 13.39 -6.74 -2.90
N THR A 72 14.49 -6.12 -2.50
CA THR A 72 15.62 -6.83 -1.89
C THR A 72 15.63 -6.47 -0.40
N LEU A 73 15.61 -7.46 0.45
CA LEU A 73 15.46 -7.22 1.90
C LEU A 73 16.75 -6.77 2.58
N SER A 74 17.78 -6.47 1.80
CA SER A 74 19.06 -6.00 2.34
C SER A 74 19.11 -4.50 2.62
N ASP A 75 18.14 -3.74 2.10
CA ASP A 75 18.09 -2.29 2.25
C ASP A 75 16.97 -1.91 3.21
N LYS A 76 17.24 -0.98 4.12
CA LYS A 76 16.24 -0.50 5.08
C LYS A 76 15.03 0.13 4.40
N SER A 77 15.25 0.92 3.35
CA SER A 77 14.13 1.54 2.64
C SER A 77 13.25 0.49 1.96
N THR A 78 13.87 -0.59 1.48
CA THR A 78 13.15 -1.71 0.89
C THR A 78 12.35 -2.46 1.94
N ALA A 79 12.91 -2.64 3.13
CA ALA A 79 12.20 -3.27 4.25
C ALA A 79 10.96 -2.47 4.62
N GLN A 80 11.07 -1.15 4.69
CA GLN A 80 9.94 -0.28 4.98
C GLN A 80 8.86 -0.38 3.90
N LYS A 81 9.26 -0.44 2.64
CA LYS A 81 8.32 -0.62 1.52
C LYS A 81 7.59 -1.96 1.61
N SER A 82 8.30 -3.01 2.01
CA SER A 82 7.70 -4.33 2.21
C SER A 82 6.65 -4.31 3.32
N GLU A 83 6.95 -3.66 4.42
CA GLU A 83 6.01 -3.53 5.53
C GLU A 83 4.77 -2.77 5.12
N HIS A 84 4.93 -1.67 4.41
CA HIS A 84 3.80 -0.90 3.91
C HIS A 84 2.95 -1.71 2.94
N TYR A 85 3.59 -2.46 2.07
CA TYR A 85 2.88 -3.34 1.15
C TYR A 85 2.04 -4.36 1.91
N LEU A 86 2.63 -5.00 2.90
CA LEU A 86 1.93 -6.00 3.70
C LEU A 86 0.73 -5.40 4.41
N LEU A 87 0.90 -4.26 5.07
CA LEU A 87 -0.19 -3.61 5.79
C LEU A 87 -1.34 -3.21 4.86
N THR A 88 -0.99 -2.59 3.74
CA THR A 88 -1.98 -2.14 2.77
C THR A 88 -2.79 -3.29 2.22
N HIS A 89 -2.11 -4.33 1.79
CA HIS A 89 -2.77 -5.47 1.15
C HIS A 89 -3.47 -6.36 2.17
N PHE A 90 -2.97 -6.40 3.40
CA PHE A 90 -3.65 -7.10 4.48
C PHE A 90 -5.05 -6.55 4.68
N HIS A 91 -5.20 -5.24 4.70
CA HIS A 91 -6.51 -4.61 4.90
C HIS A 91 -7.52 -4.95 3.83
N ARG A 92 -7.06 -5.32 2.64
CA ARG A 92 -7.93 -5.66 1.51
C ARG A 92 -8.38 -7.11 1.51
N LEU A 93 -7.79 -7.94 2.34
CA LEU A 93 -8.14 -9.35 2.40
C LEU A 93 -9.48 -9.56 3.10
N SER A 94 -10.13 -10.67 2.76
CA SER A 94 -11.31 -11.10 3.52
C SER A 94 -10.89 -11.47 4.94
N ASN A 95 -11.84 -11.52 5.87
CA ASN A 95 -11.54 -11.92 7.25
C ASN A 95 -10.95 -13.32 7.32
N SER A 96 -11.44 -14.21 6.48
CA SER A 96 -10.91 -15.57 6.38
C SER A 96 -9.44 -15.60 5.94
N SER A 97 -9.12 -14.82 4.90
CA SER A 97 -7.75 -14.74 4.39
C SER A 97 -6.82 -14.07 5.39
N LYS A 98 -7.30 -13.06 6.10
CA LYS A 98 -6.50 -12.42 7.16
C LYS A 98 -6.10 -13.43 8.23
N LYS A 99 -7.05 -14.27 8.63
CA LYS A 99 -6.80 -15.30 9.63
C LYS A 99 -5.78 -16.31 9.14
N GLU A 100 -5.89 -16.74 7.90
CA GLU A 100 -4.92 -17.67 7.30
C GLU A 100 -3.52 -17.07 7.28
N LEU A 101 -3.42 -15.81 6.89
CA LEU A 101 -2.13 -15.13 6.85
C LEU A 101 -1.50 -15.04 8.24
N LEU A 102 -2.28 -14.70 9.24
CA LEU A 102 -1.79 -14.63 10.62
C LEU A 102 -1.34 -16.00 11.14
N ASN A 103 -2.07 -17.04 10.78
CA ASN A 103 -1.69 -18.41 11.15
C ASN A 103 -0.36 -18.81 10.50
N PHE A 104 -0.18 -18.45 9.24
CA PHE A 104 1.07 -18.73 8.53
C PHE A 104 2.23 -17.95 9.16
N LEU A 105 1.99 -16.71 9.54
CA LEU A 105 3.00 -15.90 10.22
C LEU A 105 3.45 -16.57 11.52
N GLN A 106 2.51 -17.04 12.34
CA GLN A 106 2.82 -17.76 13.56
C GLN A 106 3.67 -19.01 13.30
N TYR A 107 3.31 -19.74 12.26
CA TYR A 107 4.07 -20.93 11.84
C TYR A 107 5.51 -20.55 11.52
N LEU A 108 5.71 -19.49 10.75
CA LEU A 108 7.04 -19.03 10.36
C LEU A 108 7.85 -18.58 11.58
N GLU A 109 7.22 -17.88 12.51
CA GLU A 109 7.88 -17.44 13.74
C GLU A 109 8.36 -18.63 14.56
N GLN A 110 7.53 -19.64 14.71
CA GLN A 110 7.90 -20.85 15.45
C GLN A 110 9.02 -21.62 14.77
N ARG A 111 8.96 -21.70 13.45
CA ARG A 111 10.02 -22.36 12.67
C ARG A 111 11.36 -21.63 12.84
N ASP A 112 11.34 -20.30 12.73
CA ASP A 112 12.57 -19.51 12.86
C ASP A 112 13.15 -19.58 14.27
N GLU A 113 12.28 -19.56 15.26
CA GLU A 113 12.69 -19.69 16.66
C GLU A 113 13.35 -21.03 16.94
N SER A 114 12.77 -22.10 16.44
CA SER A 114 13.34 -23.43 16.53
C SER A 114 14.71 -23.51 15.88
N THR A 115 14.86 -22.91 14.71
CA THR A 115 16.13 -22.88 13.99
C THR A 115 17.19 -22.09 14.77
N ARG A 116 16.79 -20.95 15.35
CA ARG A 116 17.69 -20.12 16.16
C ARG A 116 18.15 -20.88 17.40
N SER A 117 17.25 -21.58 18.05
CA SER A 117 17.57 -22.38 19.22
C SER A 117 18.63 -23.42 18.92
N LYS A 118 18.49 -24.09 17.77
CA LYS A 118 19.45 -25.08 17.32
C LYS A 118 20.80 -24.48 16.98
N SER A 119 20.81 -23.28 16.38
CA SER A 119 22.05 -22.59 16.01
C SER A 119 22.80 -22.05 17.21
N ALA A 120 22.11 -21.78 18.31
CA ALA A 120 22.72 -21.23 19.52
C ALA A 120 23.54 -22.28 20.29
N LEU A 121 23.40 -23.54 19.92
CA LEU A 121 24.17 -24.63 20.52
C LEU A 121 25.47 -24.86 19.76
#